data_2e6129a3c32bab1c4f49097c6080e411
#
_entry.id   2e6129a3c32bab1c4f49097c6080e411
#
_cell.length_a   1.000
_cell.length_b   1.000
_cell.length_c   1.000
_cell.angle_alpha   90.00
_cell.angle_beta   90.00
_cell.angle_gamma   90.00
#
_symmetry.space_group_name_H-M   'P 1'
#
loop_
_entity.id
_entity.type
_entity.pdbx_description
1 polymer ?
#
loop_
_entity_poly.entity_id
_entity_poly.type
_entity_poly.pdbx_seq_one_letter_code
_entity_poly.pdbx_strand_id
1 'polypeptide(L)'
;MVGNLRTGAAMTAYMDHKDLANEVIDQARAQEITDGVHRVLDQIAAAESAAGRAAGSVQLLAATKTRDVGEILAAIDAGIRVIGENRPQEITVKADGLAKRLGERGYSLGVIDAAEADTANAAAATHIPFHIIGQLQANKTVSYTHLTLPTT
;
A
#
# COMPACT_ATOMS: atom_id res chain seq x y z
N MET A 1 -0.62 41.46 -10.56
CA MET A 1 0.25 40.28 -10.52
C MET A 1 0.26 39.69 -9.12
N VAL A 2 -0.78 39.01 -8.75
CA VAL A 2 -0.85 38.27 -7.48
C VAL A 2 -1.33 36.86 -7.84
N GLY A 3 -0.44 36.12 -8.43
CA GLY A 3 -0.70 34.76 -8.83
C GLY A 3 0.03 33.77 -7.93
N ASN A 4 -0.69 32.85 -7.42
CA ASN A 4 -0.22 31.49 -7.21
C ASN A 4 0.64 31.11 -5.97
N LEU A 5 0.49 31.77 -4.83
CA LEU A 5 1.02 31.22 -3.57
C LEU A 5 -0.02 30.45 -2.73
N ARG A 6 -1.27 30.30 -3.22
CA ARG A 6 -2.36 29.66 -2.46
C ARG A 6 -2.60 28.18 -2.75
N THR A 7 -2.04 27.63 -3.82
CA THR A 7 -2.27 26.25 -4.21
C THR A 7 -1.53 25.24 -3.31
N GLY A 8 -0.33 25.54 -2.86
CA GLY A 8 0.43 24.65 -1.99
C GLY A 8 -0.17 24.51 -0.58
N ALA A 9 -0.57 25.64 0.02
CA ALA A 9 -1.17 25.64 1.36
C ALA A 9 -2.57 25.01 1.39
N ALA A 10 -3.37 25.18 0.33
CA ALA A 10 -4.69 24.58 0.22
C ALA A 10 -4.60 23.06 0.04
N MET A 11 -3.63 22.54 -0.71
CA MET A 11 -3.41 21.10 -0.84
C MET A 11 -2.90 20.47 0.47
N THR A 12 -2.03 21.14 1.20
CA THR A 12 -1.53 20.65 2.49
C THR A 12 -2.66 20.60 3.52
N ALA A 13 -3.49 21.65 3.59
CA ALA A 13 -4.65 21.68 4.48
C ALA A 13 -5.71 20.63 4.13
N TYR A 14 -5.94 20.34 2.86
CA TYR A 14 -6.84 19.28 2.40
C TYR A 14 -6.34 17.89 2.84
N MET A 15 -5.04 17.67 2.77
CA MET A 15 -4.41 16.40 3.17
C MET A 15 -4.43 16.18 4.68
N ASP A 16 -4.33 17.26 5.47
CA ASP A 16 -4.37 17.19 6.94
C ASP A 16 -5.76 16.81 7.49
N HIS A 17 -6.80 16.92 6.67
CA HIS A 17 -8.18 16.59 7.06
C HIS A 17 -8.72 15.31 6.41
N LYS A 18 -7.92 14.62 5.59
CA LYS A 18 -8.36 13.38 4.96
C LYS A 18 -8.46 12.26 6.00
N ASP A 19 -9.64 11.63 6.09
CA ASP A 19 -9.83 10.44 6.92
C ASP A 19 -9.17 9.23 6.25
N LEU A 20 -7.99 8.89 6.73
CA LEU A 20 -7.19 7.76 6.22
C LEU A 20 -7.79 6.40 6.58
N ALA A 21 -8.66 6.33 7.58
CA ALA A 21 -9.40 5.11 7.96
C ALA A 21 -10.65 4.88 7.08
N ASN A 22 -11.02 5.84 6.23
CA ASN A 22 -12.18 5.71 5.36
C ASN A 22 -12.08 4.47 4.46
N GLU A 23 -13.07 3.61 4.53
CA GLU A 23 -13.14 2.35 3.77
C GLU A 23 -13.99 2.47 2.48
N VAL A 24 -14.68 3.59 2.30
CA VAL A 24 -15.60 3.81 1.19
C VAL A 24 -14.88 4.53 0.05
N ILE A 25 -15.11 4.07 -1.18
CA ILE A 25 -14.58 4.71 -2.38
C ILE A 25 -15.71 4.84 -3.42
N ASP A 26 -15.75 5.95 -4.13
CA ASP A 26 -16.66 6.08 -5.27
C ASP A 26 -16.16 5.29 -6.49
N GLN A 27 -17.08 4.90 -7.35
CA GLN A 27 -16.80 4.03 -8.49
C GLN A 27 -15.83 4.67 -9.49
N ALA A 28 -15.95 5.96 -9.73
CA ALA A 28 -15.07 6.66 -10.69
C ALA A 28 -13.62 6.67 -10.18
N ARG A 29 -13.42 6.92 -8.89
CA ARG A 29 -12.10 6.87 -8.27
C ARG A 29 -11.51 5.46 -8.25
N ALA A 30 -12.32 4.45 -7.95
CA ALA A 30 -11.90 3.05 -8.00
C ALA A 30 -11.46 2.65 -9.42
N GLN A 31 -12.19 3.07 -10.45
CA GLN A 31 -11.83 2.79 -11.83
C GLN A 31 -10.53 3.49 -12.24
N GLU A 32 -10.34 4.75 -11.86
CA GLU A 32 -9.09 5.48 -12.09
C GLU A 32 -7.87 4.77 -11.51
N ILE A 33 -8.00 4.26 -10.27
CA ILE A 33 -6.94 3.50 -9.60
C ILE A 33 -6.70 2.18 -10.35
N THR A 34 -7.75 1.47 -10.71
CA THR A 34 -7.66 0.20 -11.46
C THR A 34 -6.92 0.39 -12.78
N ASP A 35 -7.29 1.39 -13.55
CA ASP A 35 -6.66 1.69 -14.84
C ASP A 35 -5.19 2.07 -14.67
N GLY A 36 -4.88 2.84 -13.63
CA GLY A 36 -3.50 3.21 -13.29
C GLY A 36 -2.64 2.01 -12.93
N VAL A 37 -3.15 1.12 -12.10
CA VAL A 37 -2.45 -0.11 -11.70
C VAL A 37 -2.23 -1.03 -12.91
N HIS A 38 -3.25 -1.28 -13.71
CA HIS A 38 -3.13 -2.14 -14.89
C HIS A 38 -2.12 -1.59 -15.89
N ARG A 39 -2.12 -0.28 -16.14
CA ARG A 39 -1.13 0.34 -17.03
C ARG A 39 0.31 0.10 -16.56
N VAL A 40 0.58 0.22 -15.25
CA VAL A 40 1.93 -0.02 -14.71
C VAL A 40 2.30 -1.50 -14.77
N LEU A 41 1.37 -2.40 -14.43
CA LEU A 41 1.60 -3.84 -14.51
C LEU A 41 1.89 -4.29 -15.95
N ASP A 42 1.20 -3.74 -16.95
CA ASP A 42 1.45 -4.01 -18.36
C ASP A 42 2.84 -3.52 -18.81
N GLN A 43 3.27 -2.36 -18.32
CA GLN A 43 4.63 -1.85 -18.57
C GLN A 43 5.71 -2.75 -17.95
N ILE A 44 5.48 -3.25 -16.73
CA ILE A 44 6.38 -4.20 -16.06
C ILE A 44 6.46 -5.50 -16.88
N ALA A 45 5.33 -6.06 -17.28
CA ALA A 45 5.28 -7.29 -18.08
C ALA A 45 6.02 -7.14 -19.42
N ALA A 46 5.84 -6.01 -20.10
CA ALA A 46 6.56 -5.71 -21.33
C ALA A 46 8.08 -5.60 -21.10
N ALA A 47 8.51 -4.96 -20.03
CA ALA A 47 9.91 -4.81 -19.66
C ALA A 47 10.56 -6.16 -19.29
N GLU A 48 9.85 -7.01 -18.53
CA GLU A 48 10.28 -8.37 -18.20
C GLU A 48 10.52 -9.19 -19.49
N SER A 49 9.56 -9.16 -20.40
CA SER A 49 9.65 -9.85 -21.68
C SER A 49 10.84 -9.34 -22.52
N ALA A 50 11.00 -8.03 -22.64
CA ALA A 50 12.10 -7.42 -23.39
C ALA A 50 13.48 -7.75 -22.81
N ALA A 51 13.57 -7.91 -21.48
CA ALA A 51 14.79 -8.26 -20.77
C ALA A 51 15.05 -9.78 -20.68
N GLY A 52 14.17 -10.62 -21.25
CA GLY A 52 14.27 -12.07 -21.13
C GLY A 52 14.07 -12.60 -19.73
N ARG A 53 13.38 -11.86 -18.86
CA ARG A 53 13.06 -12.26 -17.49
C ARG A 53 11.78 -13.09 -17.44
N ALA A 54 11.69 -13.94 -16.42
CA ALA A 54 10.46 -14.69 -16.19
C ALA A 54 9.30 -13.72 -15.87
N ALA A 55 8.11 -14.00 -16.40
CA ALA A 55 6.90 -13.25 -16.08
C ALA A 55 6.64 -13.26 -14.57
N GLY A 56 6.34 -12.09 -13.98
CA GLY A 56 6.12 -11.96 -12.56
C GLY A 56 7.39 -11.93 -11.69
N SER A 57 8.57 -11.85 -12.31
CA SER A 57 9.85 -11.74 -11.58
C SER A 57 10.06 -10.36 -10.94
N VAL A 58 9.32 -9.35 -11.39
CA VAL A 58 9.33 -7.99 -10.83
C VAL A 58 8.05 -7.75 -10.06
N GLN A 59 8.18 -7.37 -8.80
CA GLN A 59 7.05 -7.09 -7.93
C GLN A 59 6.83 -5.58 -7.81
N LEU A 60 5.59 -5.13 -7.99
CA LEU A 60 5.20 -3.74 -7.84
C LEU A 60 4.81 -3.45 -6.39
N LEU A 61 5.54 -2.56 -5.73
CA LEU A 61 5.15 -1.99 -4.44
C LEU A 61 4.40 -0.68 -4.67
N ALA A 62 3.20 -0.56 -4.12
CA ALA A 62 2.44 0.68 -4.13
C ALA A 62 2.75 1.51 -2.87
N ALA A 63 3.26 2.72 -3.05
CA ALA A 63 3.40 3.69 -1.98
C ALA A 63 2.02 4.27 -1.62
N THR A 64 1.51 3.91 -0.46
CA THR A 64 0.14 4.21 -0.01
C THR A 64 0.02 5.41 0.92
N LYS A 65 1.12 6.15 1.10
CA LYS A 65 1.10 7.40 1.85
C LYS A 65 -0.02 8.31 1.38
N THR A 66 -0.75 8.93 2.31
CA THR A 66 -1.87 9.84 2.01
C THR A 66 -3.09 9.20 1.34
N ARG A 67 -3.10 7.87 1.15
CA ARG A 67 -4.23 7.13 0.62
C ARG A 67 -5.05 6.52 1.75
N ASP A 68 -6.36 6.57 1.65
CA ASP A 68 -7.24 5.93 2.62
C ASP A 68 -7.40 4.41 2.34
N VAL A 69 -8.04 3.72 3.26
CA VAL A 69 -8.26 2.26 3.16
C VAL A 69 -9.01 1.90 1.88
N GLY A 70 -10.05 2.63 1.50
CA GLY A 70 -10.84 2.39 0.30
C GLY A 70 -10.00 2.46 -0.99
N GLU A 71 -9.12 3.47 -1.11
CA GLU A 71 -8.21 3.61 -2.25
C GLU A 71 -7.17 2.47 -2.29
N ILE A 72 -6.64 2.07 -1.13
CA ILE A 72 -5.67 0.96 -1.03
C ILE A 72 -6.33 -0.36 -1.45
N LEU A 73 -7.55 -0.63 -0.99
CA LEU A 73 -8.29 -1.83 -1.37
C LEU A 73 -8.59 -1.88 -2.87
N ALA A 74 -8.94 -0.75 -3.49
CA ALA A 74 -9.11 -0.68 -4.94
C ALA A 74 -7.82 -1.03 -5.70
N ALA A 75 -6.67 -0.58 -5.21
CA ALA A 75 -5.37 -0.93 -5.80
C ALA A 75 -5.05 -2.44 -5.64
N ILE A 76 -5.36 -3.03 -4.49
CA ILE A 76 -5.18 -4.46 -4.23
C ILE A 76 -6.12 -5.28 -5.12
N ASP A 77 -7.38 -4.89 -5.23
CA ASP A 77 -8.35 -5.54 -6.13
C ASP A 77 -7.90 -5.46 -7.61
N ALA A 78 -7.16 -4.42 -7.98
CA ALA A 78 -6.58 -4.27 -9.33
C ALA A 78 -5.29 -5.08 -9.57
N GLY A 79 -4.66 -5.64 -8.53
CA GLY A 79 -3.49 -6.49 -8.68
C GLY A 79 -2.27 -6.12 -7.85
N ILE A 80 -2.31 -5.06 -7.04
CA ILE A 80 -1.24 -4.74 -6.10
C ILE A 80 -1.16 -5.82 -5.01
N ARG A 81 0.05 -6.27 -4.69
CA ARG A 81 0.31 -7.31 -3.68
C ARG A 81 1.33 -6.91 -2.62
N VAL A 82 1.91 -5.71 -2.73
CA VAL A 82 2.81 -5.13 -1.73
C VAL A 82 2.46 -3.67 -1.56
N ILE A 83 2.30 -3.22 -0.33
CA ILE A 83 2.03 -1.83 0.01
C ILE A 83 3.09 -1.26 0.93
N GLY A 84 3.32 0.05 0.85
CA GLY A 84 4.35 0.72 1.63
C GLY A 84 3.94 2.09 2.14
N GLU A 85 4.27 2.37 3.40
CA GLU A 85 4.00 3.62 4.09
C GLU A 85 5.28 4.32 4.55
N ASN A 86 5.24 5.65 4.55
CA ASN A 86 6.34 6.45 5.04
C ASN A 86 6.28 6.69 6.54
N ARG A 87 5.08 6.69 7.12
CA ARG A 87 4.84 7.11 8.50
C ARG A 87 4.13 6.02 9.30
N PRO A 88 4.66 5.62 10.46
CA PRO A 88 4.03 4.62 11.33
C PRO A 88 2.61 5.00 11.76
N GLN A 89 2.36 6.31 11.93
CA GLN A 89 1.03 6.81 12.30
C GLN A 89 -0.03 6.48 11.25
N GLU A 90 0.31 6.56 9.97
CA GLU A 90 -0.61 6.20 8.88
C GLU A 90 -0.90 4.69 8.87
N ILE A 91 0.11 3.87 9.19
CA ILE A 91 -0.07 2.42 9.33
C ILE A 91 -1.07 2.13 10.45
N THR A 92 -0.88 2.72 11.63
CA THR A 92 -1.76 2.49 12.78
C THR A 92 -3.21 2.84 12.47
N VAL A 93 -3.44 3.96 11.78
CA VAL A 93 -4.80 4.41 11.42
C VAL A 93 -5.48 3.47 10.41
N LYS A 94 -4.70 2.89 9.48
CA LYS A 94 -5.23 2.06 8.38
C LYS A 94 -5.28 0.57 8.69
N ALA A 95 -4.45 0.08 9.62
CA ALA A 95 -4.18 -1.34 9.81
C ALA A 95 -5.45 -2.16 10.10
N ASP A 96 -6.31 -1.71 11.01
CA ASP A 96 -7.51 -2.45 11.40
C ASP A 96 -8.50 -2.56 10.25
N GLY A 97 -8.76 -1.47 9.55
CA GLY A 97 -9.65 -1.46 8.37
C GLY A 97 -9.11 -2.32 7.24
N LEU A 98 -7.82 -2.22 6.96
CA LEU A 98 -7.16 -3.05 5.94
C LEU A 98 -7.19 -4.53 6.32
N ALA A 99 -6.82 -4.90 7.54
CA ALA A 99 -6.81 -6.29 7.98
C ALA A 99 -8.21 -6.92 7.88
N LYS A 100 -9.24 -6.21 8.34
CA LYS A 100 -10.63 -6.65 8.25
C LYS A 100 -11.07 -6.88 6.80
N ARG A 101 -10.89 -5.86 5.95
CA ARG A 101 -11.36 -5.91 4.55
C ARG A 101 -10.55 -6.87 3.69
N LEU A 102 -9.27 -7.03 3.98
CA LEU A 102 -8.44 -8.03 3.32
C LEU A 102 -8.82 -9.44 3.75
N GLY A 103 -9.13 -9.65 5.04
CA GLY A 103 -9.67 -10.92 5.54
C GLY A 103 -10.95 -11.36 4.83
N GLU A 104 -11.87 -10.44 4.55
CA GLU A 104 -13.08 -10.69 3.76
C GLU A 104 -12.76 -11.14 2.32
N ARG A 105 -11.60 -10.78 1.78
CA ARG A 105 -11.10 -11.17 0.45
C ARG A 105 -10.22 -12.42 0.47
N GLY A 106 -9.98 -13.01 1.65
CA GLY A 106 -9.09 -14.15 1.83
C GLY A 106 -7.61 -13.79 1.87
N TYR A 107 -7.26 -12.50 2.10
CA TYR A 107 -5.89 -12.04 2.28
C TYR A 107 -5.57 -11.78 3.74
N SER A 108 -4.30 -11.99 4.11
CA SER A 108 -3.72 -11.52 5.37
C SER A 108 -2.82 -10.32 5.15
N LEU A 109 -2.76 -9.43 6.13
CA LEU A 109 -1.93 -8.22 6.11
C LEU A 109 -0.76 -8.37 7.07
N GLY A 110 0.43 -7.91 6.67
CA GLY A 110 1.57 -7.76 7.59
C GLY A 110 2.68 -8.79 7.36
N VAL A 111 3.31 -9.25 8.42
CA VAL A 111 4.47 -10.16 8.38
C VAL A 111 4.01 -11.62 8.43
N ILE A 112 4.60 -12.45 7.60
CA ILE A 112 4.53 -13.92 7.77
C ILE A 112 5.57 -14.28 8.83
N ASP A 113 5.16 -14.92 9.91
CA ASP A 113 6.08 -15.44 10.90
C ASP A 113 6.99 -16.49 10.25
N ALA A 114 8.28 -16.48 10.59
CA ALA A 114 9.26 -17.41 10.04
C ALA A 114 8.88 -18.89 10.29
N ALA A 115 8.07 -19.17 11.31
CA ALA A 115 7.53 -20.50 11.58
C ALA A 115 6.43 -20.94 10.59
N GLU A 116 5.78 -20.01 9.91
CA GLU A 116 4.76 -20.28 8.89
C GLU A 116 5.35 -20.31 7.46
N ALA A 117 6.60 -19.90 7.32
CA ALA A 117 7.29 -19.83 6.03
C ALA A 117 7.53 -21.21 5.37
N ASP A 118 7.48 -22.30 6.12
CA ASP A 118 7.59 -23.66 5.58
C ASP A 118 6.31 -24.15 4.83
N THR A 119 5.19 -23.45 5.00
CA THR A 119 3.98 -23.62 4.18
C THR A 119 3.90 -22.56 3.07
N ALA A 120 5.01 -21.96 2.71
CA ALA A 120 5.17 -20.67 2.07
C ALA A 120 4.57 -20.52 0.66
N ASN A 121 4.31 -21.58 -0.08
CA ASN A 121 3.81 -21.44 -1.45
C ASN A 121 2.31 -21.08 -1.53
N ALA A 122 1.51 -21.51 -0.57
CA ALA A 122 0.08 -21.17 -0.53
C ALA A 122 -0.16 -19.87 0.26
N ALA A 123 0.61 -19.63 1.33
CA ALA A 123 0.51 -18.43 2.16
C ALA A 123 1.00 -17.17 1.42
N ALA A 124 2.02 -17.27 0.59
CA ALA A 124 2.54 -16.14 -0.17
C ALA A 124 1.54 -15.58 -1.20
N ALA A 125 0.65 -16.41 -1.76
CA ALA A 125 -0.36 -15.97 -2.72
C ALA A 125 -1.50 -15.17 -2.08
N THR A 126 -1.70 -15.29 -0.76
CA THR A 126 -2.80 -14.68 0.00
C THR A 126 -2.32 -13.65 1.02
N HIS A 127 -1.04 -13.34 1.04
CA HIS A 127 -0.44 -12.41 1.98
C HIS A 127 -0.08 -11.09 1.30
N ILE A 128 -0.44 -9.98 1.93
CA ILE A 128 -0.11 -8.62 1.49
C ILE A 128 0.91 -8.03 2.47
N PRO A 129 2.21 -7.99 2.12
CA PRO A 129 3.22 -7.34 2.94
C PRO A 129 2.96 -5.84 3.07
N PHE A 130 3.16 -5.32 4.27
CA PHE A 130 3.04 -3.91 4.58
C PHE A 130 4.41 -3.36 5.02
N HIS A 131 5.08 -2.64 4.13
CA HIS A 131 6.44 -2.15 4.34
C HIS A 131 6.47 -0.71 4.87
N ILE A 132 7.46 -0.40 5.70
CA ILE A 132 7.86 0.98 5.97
C ILE A 132 8.92 1.37 4.94
N ILE A 133 8.61 2.34 4.11
CA ILE A 133 9.48 2.84 3.03
C ILE A 133 10.12 4.21 3.36
N GLY A 134 9.83 4.75 4.54
CA GLY A 134 10.43 5.99 5.06
C GLY A 134 11.61 5.73 5.99
N GLN A 135 12.28 6.80 6.40
CA GLN A 135 13.33 6.72 7.41
C GLN A 135 12.76 6.40 8.79
N LEU A 136 13.34 5.41 9.45
CA LEU A 136 13.06 5.11 10.85
C LEU A 136 13.65 6.19 11.75
N GLN A 137 12.81 6.83 12.56
CA GLN A 137 13.24 7.81 13.55
C GLN A 137 13.42 7.13 14.89
N ALA A 138 14.60 7.27 15.52
CA ALA A 138 14.95 6.62 16.79
C ALA A 138 13.98 6.92 17.92
N ASN A 139 13.39 8.13 17.96
CA ASN A 139 12.40 8.53 18.95
C ASN A 139 11.00 7.90 18.77
N LYS A 140 10.80 7.12 17.71
CA LYS A 140 9.53 6.43 17.40
C LYS A 140 9.66 4.91 17.40
N THR A 141 10.76 4.37 17.92
CA THR A 141 11.05 2.92 17.95
C THR A 141 9.96 2.12 18.66
N VAL A 142 9.33 2.67 19.69
CA VAL A 142 8.22 2.02 20.41
C VAL A 142 7.00 1.82 19.51
N SER A 143 6.69 2.79 18.63
CA SER A 143 5.61 2.67 17.67
C SER A 143 5.88 1.60 16.60
N TYR A 144 7.15 1.36 16.26
CA TYR A 144 7.54 0.32 15.30
C TYR A 144 7.49 -1.09 15.89
N THR A 145 7.79 -1.25 17.18
CA THR A 145 7.75 -2.56 17.87
C THR A 145 6.32 -3.08 18.09
N HIS A 146 5.31 -2.21 18.15
CA HIS A 146 3.90 -2.59 18.23
C HIS A 146 3.28 -2.90 16.87
N LEU A 147 3.91 -2.47 15.79
CA LEU A 147 3.58 -2.85 14.44
C LEU A 147 4.42 -4.09 14.14
N THR A 148 3.86 -5.26 14.14
CA THR A 148 4.53 -6.51 13.73
C THR A 148 4.96 -6.46 12.25
N LEU A 149 5.77 -5.45 11.90
CA LEU A 149 6.24 -5.20 10.54
C LEU A 149 7.74 -5.52 10.46
N PRO A 150 8.21 -6.18 9.40
CA PRO A 150 9.64 -6.35 9.21
C PRO A 150 10.26 -4.97 9.00
N THR A 151 11.21 -4.64 9.84
CA THR A 151 12.17 -3.56 9.59
C THR A 151 13.23 -4.12 8.65
N THR A 152 13.18 -3.75 7.41
CA THR A 152 14.29 -3.93 6.49
C THR A 152 15.27 -2.78 6.60
#